data_c95e35f87d216104be453b8844de3760
#
_entry.id   c95e35f87d216104be453b8844de3760
#
_cell.length_a   1.000
_cell.length_b   1.000
_cell.length_c   1.000
_cell.angle_alpha   90.00
_cell.angle_beta   90.00
_cell.angle_gamma   90.00
#
_symmetry.space_group_name_H-M   'P 1'
#
loop_
_entity.id
_entity.type
_entity.pdbx_description
1 polymer ?
#
loop_
_entity_poly.entity_id
_entity_poly.type
_entity_poly.pdbx_seq_one_letter_code
_entity_poly.pdbx_strand_id
1 'polypeptide(L)'
;MLKLTDITWLYHHLPMRFSLTVERSEQVAILGPSGAGKSTLLNLIAGFLTPASGSLTIDGVDHTTTPPSRRPVSMLFQENNLFSHLTVAQNIGLGLNPGLKLNAAQQEKMHAIARQMGIDNLMARLPGELSGGQRQRVALARCLVREQPILLLDEPFSALDPALRQEMLTLVSTSCQQQKITLLMVSHSVEDAARIATRSVVVADGRIAWQGKTDELLSGKASASALLGIKG
;
A
#
# COMPACT_ATOMS: atom_id res chain seq x y z
N MET A 1 10.63 -1.77 -12.57
CA MET A 1 9.55 -0.84 -12.22
C MET A 1 10.00 0.10 -11.10
N LEU A 2 10.05 -0.33 -9.84
CA LEU A 2 10.55 0.45 -8.69
C LEU A 2 11.94 -0.04 -8.29
N LYS A 3 12.90 0.87 -8.10
CA LYS A 3 14.26 0.52 -7.63
C LYS A 3 14.71 1.53 -6.57
N LEU A 4 15.08 0.99 -5.42
CA LEU A 4 15.76 1.70 -4.35
C LEU A 4 17.21 1.22 -4.31
N THR A 5 18.16 2.15 -4.33
CA THR A 5 19.58 1.85 -4.26
C THR A 5 20.17 2.59 -3.06
N ASP A 6 20.50 1.84 -2.01
CA ASP A 6 21.10 2.33 -0.75
C ASP A 6 20.39 3.56 -0.17
N ILE A 7 19.06 3.62 -0.33
CA ILE A 7 18.25 4.69 0.26
C ILE A 7 18.45 4.68 1.77
N THR A 8 19.01 5.76 2.28
CA THR A 8 19.31 5.91 3.71
C THR A 8 18.50 7.04 4.31
N TRP A 9 17.87 6.78 5.46
CA TRP A 9 17.17 7.76 6.26
C TRP A 9 17.63 7.67 7.72
N LEU A 10 17.71 8.79 8.42
CA LEU A 10 18.23 8.87 9.78
C LEU A 10 17.06 9.01 10.77
N TYR A 11 16.86 7.99 11.61
CA TYR A 11 15.93 8.03 12.72
C TYR A 11 16.71 8.26 14.03
N HIS A 12 16.59 9.46 14.61
CA HIS A 12 17.37 9.82 15.82
C HIS A 12 18.85 9.42 15.72
N HIS A 13 19.51 9.74 14.59
CA HIS A 13 20.89 9.39 14.24
C HIS A 13 21.15 7.90 13.91
N LEU A 14 20.15 7.02 14.03
CA LEU A 14 20.28 5.62 13.59
C LEU A 14 19.97 5.52 12.09
N PRO A 15 20.91 5.02 11.26
CA PRO A 15 20.67 4.91 9.84
C PRO A 15 19.76 3.71 9.53
N MET A 16 18.67 3.96 8.81
CA MET A 16 17.88 2.95 8.12
C MET A 16 18.29 2.94 6.66
N ARG A 17 18.66 1.76 6.12
CA ARG A 17 19.14 1.61 4.76
C ARG A 17 18.38 0.54 4.01
N PHE A 18 17.83 0.90 2.84
CA PHE A 18 17.03 -0.01 2.03
C PHE A 18 17.54 -0.06 0.58
N SER A 19 17.73 -1.28 0.08
CA SER A 19 17.93 -1.57 -1.34
C SER A 19 16.91 -2.61 -1.77
N LEU A 20 16.06 -2.28 -2.75
CA LEU A 20 14.94 -3.10 -3.18
C LEU A 20 14.63 -2.84 -4.66
N THR A 21 14.40 -3.90 -5.40
CA THR A 21 13.84 -3.82 -6.76
C THR A 21 12.50 -4.54 -6.78
N VAL A 22 11.48 -3.90 -7.36
CA VAL A 22 10.14 -4.47 -7.55
C VAL A 22 9.75 -4.35 -9.02
N GLU A 23 9.29 -5.44 -9.60
CA GLU A 23 8.93 -5.50 -11.00
C GLU A 23 7.51 -4.94 -11.25
N ARG A 24 7.18 -4.69 -12.52
CA ARG A 24 5.84 -4.23 -12.89
C ARG A 24 4.79 -5.27 -12.54
N SER A 25 3.65 -4.80 -12.00
CA SER A 25 2.52 -5.63 -11.61
C SER A 25 2.85 -6.70 -10.57
N GLU A 26 4.03 -6.63 -9.95
CA GLU A 26 4.40 -7.49 -8.84
C GLU A 26 3.63 -7.12 -7.59
N GLN A 27 3.21 -8.11 -6.83
CA GLN A 27 2.60 -7.94 -5.51
C GLN A 27 3.59 -8.43 -4.46
N VAL A 28 4.04 -7.51 -3.61
CA VAL A 28 5.07 -7.75 -2.60
C VAL A 28 4.52 -7.49 -1.20
N ALA A 29 4.68 -8.46 -0.30
CA ALA A 29 4.40 -8.29 1.11
C ALA A 29 5.66 -7.84 1.86
N ILE A 30 5.51 -6.83 2.72
CA ILE A 30 6.57 -6.33 3.60
C ILE A 30 6.22 -6.74 5.02
N LEU A 31 7.06 -7.59 5.60
CA LEU A 31 6.88 -8.18 6.93
C LEU A 31 8.03 -7.75 7.84
N GLY A 32 7.87 -7.97 9.14
CA GLY A 32 8.91 -7.71 10.14
C GLY A 32 8.37 -7.26 11.47
N PRO A 33 9.20 -7.22 12.52
CA PRO A 33 8.81 -6.79 13.85
C PRO A 33 8.24 -5.36 13.88
N SER A 34 7.53 -5.02 14.95
CA SER A 34 7.12 -3.64 15.20
C SER A 34 8.35 -2.75 15.36
N GLY A 35 8.31 -1.55 14.80
CA GLY A 35 9.46 -0.61 14.84
C GLY A 35 10.62 -0.94 13.88
N ALA A 36 10.54 -2.02 13.09
CA ALA A 36 11.62 -2.42 12.18
C ALA A 36 11.93 -1.47 11.03
N GLY A 37 11.03 -0.49 10.73
CA GLY A 37 11.20 0.47 9.64
C GLY A 37 10.32 0.21 8.42
N LYS A 38 9.29 -0.67 8.51
CA LYS A 38 8.38 -0.98 7.40
C LYS A 38 7.64 0.25 6.88
N SER A 39 6.98 1.00 7.77
CA SER A 39 6.30 2.25 7.41
C SER A 39 7.27 3.34 6.94
N THR A 40 8.50 3.36 7.47
CA THR A 40 9.58 4.24 6.99
C THR A 40 9.90 3.94 5.53
N LEU A 41 10.04 2.66 5.16
CA LEU A 41 10.28 2.24 3.78
C LEU A 41 9.14 2.71 2.86
N LEU A 42 7.86 2.51 3.24
CA LEU A 42 6.73 2.99 2.45
C LEU A 42 6.71 4.53 2.33
N ASN A 43 7.00 5.24 3.43
CA ASN A 43 7.03 6.71 3.43
C ASN A 43 8.17 7.28 2.57
N LEU A 44 9.32 6.61 2.49
CA LEU A 44 10.40 6.94 1.56
C LEU A 44 9.95 6.74 0.10
N ILE A 45 9.28 5.63 -0.20
CA ILE A 45 8.76 5.36 -1.55
C ILE A 45 7.67 6.38 -1.91
N ALA A 46 6.79 6.73 -1.00
CA ALA A 46 5.72 7.71 -1.21
C ALA A 46 6.20 9.17 -1.26
N GLY A 47 7.43 9.45 -0.74
CA GLY A 47 8.01 10.79 -0.72
C GLY A 47 7.62 11.65 0.48
N PHE A 48 7.03 11.06 1.52
CA PHE A 48 6.77 11.75 2.80
C PHE A 48 8.04 11.91 3.63
N LEU A 49 9.06 11.07 3.37
CA LEU A 49 10.38 11.20 3.94
C LEU A 49 11.40 11.45 2.81
N THR A 50 12.30 12.40 3.04
CA THR A 50 13.42 12.67 2.13
C THR A 50 14.63 11.89 2.60
N PRO A 51 15.23 11.04 1.75
CA PRO A 51 16.42 10.28 2.13
C PRO A 51 17.63 11.20 2.33
N ALA A 52 18.53 10.81 3.24
CA ALA A 52 19.81 11.47 3.44
C ALA A 52 20.83 11.11 2.33
N SER A 53 20.70 9.93 1.74
CA SER A 53 21.53 9.45 0.62
C SER A 53 20.85 8.29 -0.11
N GLY A 54 21.45 7.87 -1.22
CA GLY A 54 20.91 6.83 -2.09
C GLY A 54 20.01 7.40 -3.19
N SER A 55 19.36 6.53 -3.97
CA SER A 55 18.47 6.93 -5.05
C SER A 55 17.22 6.06 -5.13
N LEU A 56 16.11 6.66 -5.57
CA LEU A 56 14.85 6.01 -5.84
C LEU A 56 14.41 6.31 -7.26
N THR A 57 14.22 5.27 -8.06
CA THR A 57 13.71 5.41 -9.42
C THR A 57 12.40 4.64 -9.61
N ILE A 58 11.47 5.23 -10.35
CA ILE A 58 10.23 4.60 -10.80
C ILE A 58 10.21 4.69 -12.32
N ASP A 59 10.12 3.54 -12.99
CA ASP A 59 10.20 3.43 -14.45
C ASP A 59 11.43 4.12 -15.07
N GLY A 60 12.55 4.06 -14.38
CA GLY A 60 13.81 4.68 -14.81
C GLY A 60 13.91 6.18 -14.56
N VAL A 61 12.84 6.82 -14.07
CA VAL A 61 12.84 8.24 -13.70
C VAL A 61 13.24 8.39 -12.24
N ASP A 62 14.16 9.31 -11.96
CA ASP A 62 14.58 9.61 -10.59
C ASP A 62 13.47 10.38 -9.83
N HIS A 63 13.06 9.80 -8.73
CA HIS A 63 12.07 10.35 -7.81
C HIS A 63 12.63 10.58 -6.40
N THR A 64 13.95 10.53 -6.21
CA THR A 64 14.60 10.60 -4.88
C THR A 64 14.10 11.79 -4.05
N THR A 65 13.98 12.96 -4.67
CA THR A 65 13.52 14.20 -4.00
C THR A 65 12.15 14.69 -4.48
N THR A 66 11.45 13.92 -5.32
CA THR A 66 10.13 14.29 -5.82
C THR A 66 9.10 14.29 -4.67
N PRO A 67 8.32 15.37 -4.48
CA PRO A 67 7.32 15.43 -3.42
C PRO A 67 6.16 14.44 -3.66
N PRO A 68 5.42 14.03 -2.61
CA PRO A 68 4.36 13.01 -2.71
C PRO A 68 3.29 13.34 -3.77
N SER A 69 2.95 14.62 -3.94
CA SER A 69 1.92 15.05 -4.91
C SER A 69 2.28 14.81 -6.37
N ARG A 70 3.57 14.64 -6.67
CA ARG A 70 4.09 14.41 -8.04
C ARG A 70 4.65 13.00 -8.24
N ARG A 71 4.62 12.14 -7.20
CA ARG A 71 5.05 10.74 -7.35
C ARG A 71 3.95 9.90 -7.99
N PRO A 72 4.29 8.98 -8.89
CA PRO A 72 3.33 8.07 -9.51
C PRO A 72 2.96 6.93 -8.55
N VAL A 73 2.44 7.29 -7.38
CA VAL A 73 2.15 6.38 -6.27
C VAL A 73 0.81 6.75 -5.63
N SER A 74 0.01 5.76 -5.28
CA SER A 74 -1.11 5.89 -4.34
C SER A 74 -0.75 5.22 -3.03
N MET A 75 -1.15 5.80 -1.89
CA MET A 75 -0.89 5.23 -0.58
C MET A 75 -2.16 5.22 0.26
N LEU A 76 -2.44 4.08 0.88
CA LEU A 76 -3.45 3.91 1.92
C LEU A 76 -2.74 3.73 3.26
N PHE A 77 -3.00 4.64 4.19
CA PHE A 77 -2.46 4.60 5.54
C PHE A 77 -3.28 3.67 6.43
N GLN A 78 -2.71 3.27 7.55
CA GLN A 78 -3.36 2.44 8.56
C GLN A 78 -4.70 3.05 9.03
N GLU A 79 -4.74 4.36 9.25
CA GLU A 79 -5.99 5.09 9.40
C GLU A 79 -6.52 5.46 8.01
N ASN A 80 -7.78 5.12 7.73
CA ASN A 80 -8.39 5.28 6.39
C ASN A 80 -8.39 6.72 5.85
N ASN A 81 -8.12 7.71 6.73
CA ASN A 81 -8.01 9.14 6.42
C ASN A 81 -9.12 9.68 5.51
N LEU A 82 -10.37 9.20 5.72
CA LEU A 82 -11.53 9.75 5.03
C LEU A 82 -11.88 11.13 5.61
N PHE A 83 -12.24 12.04 4.73
CA PHE A 83 -12.74 13.35 5.12
C PHE A 83 -14.17 13.19 5.63
N SER A 84 -14.38 13.34 6.93
CA SER A 84 -15.65 13.07 7.62
C SER A 84 -16.82 13.96 7.15
N HIS A 85 -16.52 15.15 6.65
CA HIS A 85 -17.49 16.13 6.15
C HIS A 85 -17.80 15.98 4.66
N LEU A 86 -17.13 15.08 3.96
CA LEU A 86 -17.36 14.77 2.55
C LEU A 86 -18.09 13.45 2.39
N THR A 87 -19.00 13.37 1.41
CA THR A 87 -19.69 12.13 1.06
C THR A 87 -18.74 11.07 0.51
N VAL A 88 -19.19 9.83 0.38
CA VAL A 88 -18.45 8.75 -0.30
C VAL A 88 -18.02 9.19 -1.70
N ALA A 89 -18.95 9.72 -2.50
CA ALA A 89 -18.64 10.22 -3.84
C ALA A 89 -17.55 11.29 -3.83
N GLN A 90 -17.64 12.24 -2.92
CA GLN A 90 -16.64 13.31 -2.79
C GLN A 90 -15.29 12.77 -2.32
N ASN A 91 -15.26 11.84 -1.34
CA ASN A 91 -14.02 11.20 -0.90
C ASN A 91 -13.31 10.47 -2.04
N ILE A 92 -14.04 9.71 -2.87
CA ILE A 92 -13.46 9.04 -4.05
C ILE A 92 -13.05 10.07 -5.09
N GLY A 93 -13.90 11.08 -5.34
CA GLY A 93 -13.67 12.15 -6.31
C GLY A 93 -12.40 12.95 -6.08
N LEU A 94 -11.96 13.11 -4.81
CA LEU A 94 -10.67 13.73 -4.47
C LEU A 94 -9.48 13.01 -5.11
N GLY A 95 -9.59 11.70 -5.36
CA GLY A 95 -8.56 10.93 -6.07
C GLY A 95 -8.42 11.33 -7.53
N LEU A 96 -9.48 11.88 -8.14
CA LEU A 96 -9.52 12.33 -9.55
C LEU A 96 -9.25 13.83 -9.70
N ASN A 97 -9.80 14.63 -8.80
CA ASN A 97 -9.64 16.08 -8.81
C ASN A 97 -9.79 16.64 -7.39
N PRO A 98 -8.73 17.24 -6.82
CA PRO A 98 -8.79 17.84 -5.48
C PRO A 98 -9.84 18.96 -5.34
N GLY A 99 -10.21 19.62 -6.44
CA GLY A 99 -11.25 20.65 -6.46
C GLY A 99 -12.68 20.10 -6.60
N LEU A 100 -12.85 18.76 -6.68
CA LEU A 100 -14.14 18.07 -6.83
C LEU A 100 -14.96 18.48 -8.08
N LYS A 101 -14.33 19.15 -9.03
CA LYS A 101 -14.96 19.50 -10.32
C LYS A 101 -14.68 18.39 -11.32
N LEU A 102 -15.51 17.34 -11.29
CA LEU A 102 -15.34 16.15 -12.12
C LEU A 102 -16.05 16.34 -13.46
N ASN A 103 -15.35 16.06 -14.56
CA ASN A 103 -15.94 15.94 -15.89
C ASN A 103 -16.68 14.58 -16.03
N ALA A 104 -17.43 14.39 -17.12
CA ALA A 104 -18.24 13.19 -17.35
C ALA A 104 -17.41 11.89 -17.30
N ALA A 105 -16.20 11.88 -17.89
CA ALA A 105 -15.32 10.71 -17.87
C ALA A 105 -14.82 10.40 -16.46
N GLN A 106 -14.49 11.40 -15.66
CA GLN A 106 -14.10 11.24 -14.26
C GLN A 106 -15.25 10.74 -13.38
N GLN A 107 -16.47 11.23 -13.64
CA GLN A 107 -17.68 10.73 -12.93
C GLN A 107 -17.91 9.25 -13.25
N GLU A 108 -17.79 8.84 -14.53
CA GLU A 108 -17.94 7.42 -14.90
C GLU A 108 -16.85 6.55 -14.24
N LYS A 109 -15.59 6.97 -14.21
CA LYS A 109 -14.52 6.27 -13.49
C LYS A 109 -14.85 6.13 -11.99
N MET A 110 -15.33 7.19 -11.37
CA MET A 110 -15.73 7.17 -9.97
C MET A 110 -16.87 6.16 -9.71
N HIS A 111 -17.88 6.13 -10.56
CA HIS A 111 -18.96 5.16 -10.44
C HIS A 111 -18.50 3.73 -10.74
N ALA A 112 -17.60 3.54 -11.72
CA ALA A 112 -17.05 2.23 -12.04
C ALA A 112 -16.27 1.64 -10.86
N ILE A 113 -15.39 2.42 -10.23
CA ILE A 113 -14.65 1.94 -9.03
C ILE A 113 -15.58 1.71 -7.85
N ALA A 114 -16.62 2.54 -7.65
CA ALA A 114 -17.60 2.33 -6.59
C ALA A 114 -18.35 1.01 -6.76
N ARG A 115 -18.78 0.67 -7.97
CA ARG A 115 -19.39 -0.63 -8.30
C ARG A 115 -18.41 -1.79 -8.04
N GLN A 116 -17.16 -1.66 -8.48
CA GLN A 116 -16.12 -2.67 -8.25
C GLN A 116 -15.89 -2.93 -6.75
N MET A 117 -15.97 -1.89 -5.92
CA MET A 117 -15.82 -1.97 -4.46
C MET A 117 -17.13 -2.35 -3.74
N GLY A 118 -18.27 -2.47 -4.44
CA GLY A 118 -19.56 -2.77 -3.83
C GLY A 118 -20.09 -1.68 -2.91
N ILE A 119 -19.84 -0.41 -3.24
CA ILE A 119 -20.23 0.77 -2.46
C ILE A 119 -21.01 1.81 -3.27
N ASP A 120 -21.46 1.46 -4.46
CA ASP A 120 -22.18 2.36 -5.38
C ASP A 120 -23.52 2.85 -4.80
N ASN A 121 -24.18 2.04 -3.96
CA ASN A 121 -25.38 2.42 -3.24
C ASN A 121 -25.13 3.34 -2.02
N LEU A 122 -23.87 3.63 -1.69
CA LEU A 122 -23.47 4.43 -0.53
C LEU A 122 -22.96 5.83 -0.89
N MET A 123 -22.96 6.20 -2.17
CA MET A 123 -22.29 7.38 -2.69
C MET A 123 -22.67 8.70 -2.03
N ALA A 124 -23.92 8.82 -1.56
CA ALA A 124 -24.43 10.02 -0.88
C ALA A 124 -24.17 10.06 0.62
N ARG A 125 -23.72 8.94 1.23
CA ARG A 125 -23.48 8.85 2.68
C ARG A 125 -22.20 9.54 3.11
N LEU A 126 -22.18 9.97 4.37
CA LEU A 126 -20.98 10.45 5.06
C LEU A 126 -20.22 9.26 5.69
N PRO A 127 -18.90 9.37 5.91
CA PRO A 127 -18.09 8.32 6.55
C PRO A 127 -18.62 7.87 7.92
N GLY A 128 -19.23 8.76 8.69
CA GLY A 128 -19.84 8.42 9.99
C GLY A 128 -21.03 7.47 9.92
N GLU A 129 -21.66 7.35 8.73
CA GLU A 129 -22.83 6.48 8.49
C GLU A 129 -22.42 5.10 7.93
N LEU A 130 -21.10 4.83 7.82
CA LEU A 130 -20.55 3.63 7.23
C LEU A 130 -20.01 2.68 8.30
N SER A 131 -20.07 1.37 8.02
CA SER A 131 -19.31 0.37 8.80
C SER A 131 -17.79 0.54 8.59
N GLY A 132 -16.98 -0.10 9.46
CA GLY A 132 -15.52 -0.09 9.32
C GLY A 132 -15.05 -0.58 7.96
N GLY A 133 -15.60 -1.72 7.50
CA GLY A 133 -15.27 -2.29 6.19
C GLY A 133 -15.71 -1.41 5.02
N GLN A 134 -16.89 -0.78 5.12
CA GLN A 134 -17.35 0.19 4.11
C GLN A 134 -16.40 1.39 4.02
N ARG A 135 -15.97 1.93 5.16
CA ARG A 135 -14.96 3.01 5.16
C ARG A 135 -13.66 2.59 4.48
N GLN A 136 -13.19 1.38 4.71
CA GLN A 136 -11.97 0.88 4.05
C GLN A 136 -12.15 0.70 2.55
N ARG A 137 -13.29 0.20 2.09
CA ARG A 137 -13.62 0.12 0.66
C ARG A 137 -13.63 1.50 -0.01
N VAL A 138 -14.17 2.52 0.67
CA VAL A 138 -14.14 3.92 0.17
C VAL A 138 -12.71 4.44 0.09
N ALA A 139 -11.88 4.21 1.11
CA ALA A 139 -10.49 4.65 1.12
C ALA A 139 -9.66 3.95 0.03
N LEU A 140 -9.89 2.64 -0.17
CA LEU A 140 -9.27 1.88 -1.25
C LEU A 140 -9.72 2.38 -2.63
N ALA A 141 -11.03 2.62 -2.82
CA ALA A 141 -11.57 3.19 -4.06
C ALA A 141 -10.91 4.53 -4.40
N ARG A 142 -10.72 5.42 -3.41
CA ARG A 142 -10.01 6.69 -3.59
C ARG A 142 -8.56 6.52 -4.04
N CYS A 143 -7.87 5.47 -3.58
CA CYS A 143 -6.51 5.17 -4.03
C CYS A 143 -6.49 4.61 -5.46
N LEU A 144 -7.37 3.67 -5.78
CA LEU A 144 -7.39 2.96 -7.06
C LEU A 144 -7.89 3.84 -8.22
N VAL A 145 -8.86 4.75 -7.97
CA VAL A 145 -9.41 5.63 -9.00
C VAL A 145 -8.35 6.58 -9.62
N ARG A 146 -7.24 6.77 -8.91
CA ARG A 146 -6.09 7.57 -9.38
C ARG A 146 -5.30 6.89 -10.50
N GLU A 147 -5.48 5.57 -10.67
CA GLU A 147 -4.76 4.77 -11.69
C GLU A 147 -3.24 4.92 -11.63
N GLN A 148 -2.69 5.10 -10.43
CA GLN A 148 -1.24 5.17 -10.26
C GLN A 148 -0.61 3.79 -10.42
N PRO A 149 0.60 3.69 -11.03
CA PRO A 149 1.24 2.41 -11.30
C PRO A 149 1.69 1.66 -10.04
N ILE A 150 1.79 2.35 -8.90
CA ILE A 150 2.17 1.76 -7.61
C ILE A 150 1.11 2.06 -6.57
N LEU A 151 0.69 1.02 -5.83
CA LEU A 151 -0.16 1.11 -4.65
C LEU A 151 0.63 0.67 -3.42
N LEU A 152 0.69 1.54 -2.42
CA LEU A 152 1.30 1.27 -1.12
C LEU A 152 0.20 1.13 -0.07
N LEU A 153 0.25 0.06 0.71
CA LEU A 153 -0.70 -0.20 1.79
C LEU A 153 0.07 -0.41 3.11
N ASP A 154 -0.19 0.43 4.10
CA ASP A 154 0.44 0.34 5.42
C ASP A 154 -0.56 -0.24 6.42
N GLU A 155 -0.47 -1.54 6.69
CA GLU A 155 -1.33 -2.30 7.60
C GLU A 155 -2.85 -2.05 7.40
N PRO A 156 -3.34 -2.10 6.14
CA PRO A 156 -4.63 -1.53 5.80
C PRO A 156 -5.82 -2.24 6.47
N PHE A 157 -5.64 -3.50 6.89
CA PHE A 157 -6.74 -4.36 7.35
C PHE A 157 -6.52 -4.92 8.77
N SER A 158 -5.58 -4.37 9.52
CA SER A 158 -5.23 -4.85 10.88
C SER A 158 -6.40 -4.78 11.88
N ALA A 159 -7.31 -3.82 11.71
CA ALA A 159 -8.46 -3.61 12.60
C ALA A 159 -9.74 -4.34 12.15
N LEU A 160 -9.69 -5.16 11.08
CA LEU A 160 -10.86 -5.89 10.59
C LEU A 160 -10.97 -7.28 11.24
N ASP A 161 -12.21 -7.75 11.33
CA ASP A 161 -12.47 -9.16 11.61
C ASP A 161 -11.90 -10.07 10.51
N PRO A 162 -11.61 -11.36 10.84
CA PRO A 162 -10.91 -12.26 9.90
C PRO A 162 -11.62 -12.46 8.56
N ALA A 163 -12.95 -12.53 8.54
CA ALA A 163 -13.71 -12.78 7.31
C ALA A 163 -13.65 -11.58 6.37
N LEU A 164 -13.90 -10.38 6.90
CA LEU A 164 -13.83 -9.14 6.14
C LEU A 164 -12.41 -8.84 5.66
N ARG A 165 -11.40 -9.14 6.50
CA ARG A 165 -9.99 -9.01 6.13
C ARG A 165 -9.65 -9.85 4.92
N GLN A 166 -10.07 -11.11 4.87
CA GLN A 166 -9.85 -12.00 3.73
C GLN A 166 -10.54 -11.49 2.46
N GLU A 167 -11.76 -11.01 2.60
CA GLU A 167 -12.50 -10.39 1.49
C GLU A 167 -11.73 -9.18 0.92
N MET A 168 -11.26 -8.29 1.79
CA MET A 168 -10.51 -7.09 1.39
C MET A 168 -9.17 -7.42 0.73
N LEU A 169 -8.44 -8.42 1.23
CA LEU A 169 -7.20 -8.90 0.59
C LEU A 169 -7.46 -9.41 -0.82
N THR A 170 -8.51 -10.21 -0.99
CA THR A 170 -8.91 -10.71 -2.32
C THR A 170 -9.28 -9.57 -3.26
N LEU A 171 -10.06 -8.60 -2.77
CA LEU A 171 -10.49 -7.44 -3.54
C LEU A 171 -9.30 -6.60 -4.02
N VAL A 172 -8.33 -6.33 -3.13
CA VAL A 172 -7.09 -5.60 -3.47
C VAL A 172 -6.28 -6.37 -4.50
N SER A 173 -6.00 -7.66 -4.26
CA SER A 173 -5.19 -8.48 -5.16
C SER A 173 -5.81 -8.53 -6.57
N THR A 174 -7.11 -8.81 -6.67
CA THR A 174 -7.84 -8.84 -7.94
C THR A 174 -7.81 -7.48 -8.65
N SER A 175 -8.05 -6.39 -7.92
CA SER A 175 -8.02 -5.04 -8.49
C SER A 175 -6.63 -4.68 -9.02
N CYS A 176 -5.57 -4.99 -8.27
CA CYS A 176 -4.20 -4.74 -8.70
C CYS A 176 -3.84 -5.57 -9.95
N GLN A 177 -4.27 -6.84 -10.03
CA GLN A 177 -4.04 -7.68 -11.20
C GLN A 177 -4.77 -7.14 -12.44
N GLN A 178 -6.04 -6.79 -12.31
CA GLN A 178 -6.85 -6.25 -13.41
C GLN A 178 -6.30 -4.95 -13.97
N GLN A 179 -5.85 -4.05 -13.10
CA GLN A 179 -5.32 -2.73 -13.45
C GLN A 179 -3.79 -2.75 -13.68
N LYS A 180 -3.13 -3.90 -13.54
CA LYS A 180 -1.66 -4.07 -13.64
C LYS A 180 -0.88 -3.15 -12.70
N ILE A 181 -1.40 -2.95 -11.50
CA ILE A 181 -0.79 -2.12 -10.45
C ILE A 181 0.26 -2.95 -9.70
N THR A 182 1.42 -2.37 -9.48
CA THR A 182 2.46 -2.90 -8.59
C THR A 182 2.06 -2.60 -7.14
N LEU A 183 1.98 -3.64 -6.30
CA LEU A 183 1.53 -3.54 -4.92
C LEU A 183 2.67 -3.79 -3.95
N LEU A 184 2.83 -2.89 -2.97
CA LEU A 184 3.62 -3.14 -1.76
C LEU A 184 2.71 -3.01 -0.55
N MET A 185 2.55 -4.08 0.22
CA MET A 185 1.69 -4.10 1.41
C MET A 185 2.48 -4.47 2.65
N VAL A 186 2.46 -3.60 3.63
CA VAL A 186 2.93 -3.93 4.99
C VAL A 186 1.85 -4.72 5.71
N SER A 187 2.22 -5.84 6.32
CA SER A 187 1.36 -6.62 7.19
C SER A 187 2.16 -7.20 8.36
N HIS A 188 1.47 -7.47 9.47
CA HIS A 188 2.00 -8.27 10.58
C HIS A 188 1.62 -9.76 10.45
N SER A 189 0.72 -10.11 9.54
CA SER A 189 0.25 -11.47 9.32
C SER A 189 0.94 -12.09 8.13
N VAL A 190 1.49 -13.25 8.36
CA VAL A 190 2.12 -14.09 7.33
C VAL A 190 1.05 -14.70 6.42
N GLU A 191 -0.16 -14.96 6.96
CA GLU A 191 -1.32 -15.43 6.22
C GLU A 191 -1.79 -14.40 5.20
N ASP A 192 -1.74 -13.11 5.55
CA ASP A 192 -2.06 -12.04 4.60
C ASP A 192 -1.05 -12.00 3.46
N ALA A 193 0.24 -12.12 3.81
CA ALA A 193 1.32 -12.16 2.82
C ALA A 193 1.12 -13.32 1.83
N ALA A 194 0.75 -14.49 2.33
CA ALA A 194 0.48 -15.67 1.51
C ALA A 194 -0.67 -15.47 0.50
N ARG A 195 -1.67 -14.69 0.89
CA ARG A 195 -2.84 -14.43 0.03
C ARG A 195 -2.58 -13.39 -1.04
N ILE A 196 -1.73 -12.41 -0.75
CA ILE A 196 -1.61 -11.23 -1.62
C ILE A 196 -0.33 -11.23 -2.44
N ALA A 197 0.72 -11.93 -2.01
CA ALA A 197 2.04 -11.78 -2.59
C ALA A 197 2.76 -13.11 -2.80
N THR A 198 3.31 -13.31 -3.98
CA THR A 198 4.22 -14.44 -4.26
C THR A 198 5.63 -14.21 -3.74
N ARG A 199 5.98 -12.95 -3.46
CA ARG A 199 7.26 -12.54 -2.91
C ARG A 199 7.07 -11.72 -1.65
N SER A 200 7.90 -12.01 -0.65
CA SER A 200 7.94 -11.28 0.62
C SER A 200 9.31 -10.66 0.85
N VAL A 201 9.30 -9.53 1.56
CA VAL A 201 10.46 -8.80 2.04
C VAL A 201 10.36 -8.71 3.56
N VAL A 202 11.38 -9.13 4.28
CA VAL A 202 11.44 -9.00 5.74
C VAL A 202 12.34 -7.84 6.10
N VAL A 203 11.78 -6.87 6.81
CA VAL A 203 12.49 -5.70 7.34
C VAL A 203 12.78 -5.93 8.82
N ALA A 204 14.04 -5.77 9.21
CA ALA A 204 14.49 -5.80 10.59
C ALA A 204 15.62 -4.79 10.79
N ASP A 205 15.67 -4.15 11.94
CA ASP A 205 16.72 -3.20 12.33
C ASP A 205 17.02 -2.13 11.26
N GLY A 206 15.97 -1.58 10.64
CA GLY A 206 16.10 -0.53 9.62
C GLY A 206 16.72 -0.98 8.29
N ARG A 207 16.69 -2.27 7.97
CA ARG A 207 17.24 -2.83 6.71
C ARG A 207 16.38 -3.99 6.22
N ILE A 208 16.57 -4.34 4.94
CA ILE A 208 16.01 -5.57 4.39
C ILE A 208 16.89 -6.73 4.86
N ALA A 209 16.36 -7.52 5.78
CA ALA A 209 17.03 -8.69 6.34
C ALA A 209 16.92 -9.92 5.41
N TRP A 210 15.82 -10.00 4.65
CA TRP A 210 15.58 -11.09 3.72
C TRP A 210 14.57 -10.67 2.63
N GLN A 211 14.68 -11.29 1.47
CA GLN A 211 13.68 -11.21 0.41
C GLN A 211 13.68 -12.51 -0.41
N GLY A 212 12.50 -13.00 -0.76
CA GLY A 212 12.37 -14.27 -1.49
C GLY A 212 10.91 -14.66 -1.69
N LYS A 213 10.67 -15.90 -2.08
CA LYS A 213 9.31 -16.42 -2.27
C LYS A 213 8.58 -16.50 -0.93
N THR A 214 7.32 -16.09 -0.92
CA THR A 214 6.50 -16.11 0.30
C THR A 214 6.37 -17.52 0.87
N ASP A 215 6.28 -18.55 0.04
CA ASP A 215 6.20 -19.95 0.46
C ASP A 215 7.45 -20.45 1.21
N GLU A 216 8.64 -19.95 0.83
CA GLU A 216 9.89 -20.29 1.53
C GLU A 216 9.89 -19.72 2.96
N LEU A 217 9.34 -18.52 3.12
CA LEU A 217 9.18 -17.88 4.41
C LEU A 217 8.18 -18.64 5.29
N LEU A 218 7.01 -19.00 4.73
CA LEU A 218 5.96 -19.74 5.40
C LEU A 218 6.37 -21.13 5.87
N SER A 219 7.16 -21.83 5.05
CA SER A 219 7.64 -23.19 5.38
C SER A 219 8.77 -23.23 6.39
N GLY A 220 9.18 -22.08 6.96
CA GLY A 220 10.29 -21.99 7.91
C GLY A 220 11.67 -22.17 7.30
N LYS A 221 11.78 -22.33 5.97
CA LYS A 221 13.04 -22.52 5.24
C LYS A 221 13.86 -21.24 5.09
N ALA A 222 13.21 -20.08 5.15
CA ALA A 222 13.90 -18.81 5.03
C ALA A 222 14.65 -18.46 6.33
N SER A 223 15.86 -17.91 6.21
CA SER A 223 16.66 -17.48 7.38
C SER A 223 15.95 -16.42 8.23
N ALA A 224 15.00 -15.69 7.68
CA ALA A 224 14.21 -14.67 8.39
C ALA A 224 12.92 -15.21 9.02
N SER A 225 12.58 -16.50 8.88
CA SER A 225 11.36 -17.08 9.45
C SER A 225 11.31 -16.92 10.98
N ALA A 226 12.44 -17.07 11.64
CA ALA A 226 12.57 -16.89 13.09
C ALA A 226 12.24 -15.46 13.54
N LEU A 227 12.52 -14.43 12.73
CA LEU A 227 12.19 -13.01 13.01
C LEU A 227 10.67 -12.77 13.05
N LEU A 228 9.90 -13.65 12.45
CA LEU A 228 8.45 -13.60 12.38
C LEU A 228 7.78 -14.63 13.32
N GLY A 229 8.57 -15.33 14.13
CA GLY A 229 8.08 -16.37 15.05
C GLY A 229 7.62 -17.65 14.34
N ILE A 230 7.98 -17.84 13.08
CA ILE A 230 7.67 -19.05 12.30
C ILE A 230 8.71 -20.11 12.68
N LYS A 231 8.23 -21.21 13.25
CA LYS A 231 9.05 -22.39 13.55
C LYS A 231 9.07 -23.29 12.31
N GLY A 232 10.27 -23.67 11.87
CA GLY A 232 10.47 -24.69 10.85
C GLY A 232 10.11 -26.10 11.33
#